data_9b8ea7ac10b6c53b2db1a86e10affe28
#
_entry.id   9b8ea7ac10b6c53b2db1a86e10affe28
#
_cell.length_a   1.000
_cell.length_b   1.000
_cell.length_c   1.000
_cell.angle_alpha   90.00
_cell.angle_beta   90.00
_cell.angle_gamma   90.00
#
_symmetry.space_group_name_H-M   'P 1'
#
loop_
_entity.id
_entity.type
_entity.pdbx_description
1 polymer ?
#
loop_
_entity_poly.entity_id
_entity_poly.type
_entity_poly.pdbx_seq_one_letter_code
_entity_poly.pdbx_strand_id
1 'polypeptide(L)'
;MKSRKNLTRFTYETTAFEGWRLCLSRAGTTFTRYFSDKQYGGPRKSLNAAENARTDLIQLVDNSRRVNGKLSKTTVSKGTKLLKLS
;
A
#
# COMPACT_ATOMS: atom_id res chain seq x y z
N MET A 1 -6.04 0.62 -18.03
CA MET A 1 -5.32 0.76 -16.76
C MET A 1 -4.85 -0.61 -16.30
N LYS A 2 -3.56 -0.76 -16.03
CA LYS A 2 -3.03 -2.01 -15.50
C LYS A 2 -3.22 -2.06 -13.99
N SER A 3 -3.50 -3.24 -13.46
CA SER A 3 -3.60 -3.42 -12.01
C SER A 3 -3.00 -4.75 -11.60
N ARG A 4 -2.49 -4.80 -10.38
CA ARG A 4 -2.01 -6.01 -9.73
C ARG A 4 -2.76 -6.12 -8.42
N LYS A 5 -2.71 -7.26 -7.77
CA LYS A 5 -3.41 -7.45 -6.49
C LYS A 5 -3.06 -6.33 -5.52
N ASN A 6 -4.07 -5.57 -5.09
CA ASN A 6 -3.96 -4.41 -4.19
C ASN A 6 -3.17 -3.22 -4.76
N LEU A 7 -2.72 -3.29 -6.02
CA LEU A 7 -1.97 -2.21 -6.66
C LEU A 7 -2.67 -1.78 -7.94
N THR A 8 -2.85 -0.47 -8.11
CA THR A 8 -3.47 0.11 -9.30
C THR A 8 -2.48 1.07 -9.95
N ARG A 9 -2.29 0.93 -11.26
CA ARG A 9 -1.43 1.81 -12.03
C ARG A 9 -2.18 3.05 -12.47
N PHE A 10 -1.57 4.22 -12.25
CA PHE A 10 -2.06 5.50 -12.76
C PHE A 10 -1.03 6.13 -13.69
N THR A 11 -1.51 6.75 -14.77
CA THR A 11 -0.66 7.45 -15.72
C THR A 11 -1.22 8.84 -15.94
N TYR A 12 -0.41 9.73 -16.52
CA TYR A 12 -0.85 11.10 -16.83
C TYR A 12 -2.02 11.13 -17.83
N GLU A 13 -2.22 10.07 -18.59
CA GLU A 13 -3.34 9.98 -19.53
C GLU A 13 -4.69 9.92 -18.82
N THR A 14 -4.70 9.41 -17.59
CA THR A 14 -5.93 9.21 -16.82
C THR A 14 -6.04 10.14 -15.60
N THR A 15 -4.90 10.61 -15.08
CA THR A 15 -4.87 11.46 -13.88
C THR A 15 -3.68 12.41 -13.97
N ALA A 16 -3.61 13.36 -13.03
CA ALA A 16 -2.45 14.25 -12.87
C ALA A 16 -1.29 13.58 -12.11
N PHE A 17 -1.39 12.29 -11.82
CA PHE A 17 -0.41 11.51 -11.07
C PHE A 17 0.05 10.33 -11.91
N GLU A 18 1.34 10.04 -11.88
CA GLU A 18 1.90 8.84 -12.51
C GLU A 18 2.60 8.00 -11.46
N GLY A 19 2.14 6.78 -11.29
CA GLY A 19 2.68 5.88 -10.26
C GLY A 19 1.72 4.76 -9.92
N TRP A 20 1.87 4.21 -8.74
CA TRP A 20 1.07 3.11 -8.24
C TRP A 20 0.37 3.48 -6.95
N ARG A 21 -0.84 2.96 -6.77
CA ARG A 21 -1.59 3.09 -5.52
C ARG A 21 -1.70 1.73 -4.87
N LEU A 22 -1.22 1.62 -3.64
CA LEU A 22 -1.44 0.47 -2.78
C LEU A 22 -2.72 0.71 -1.99
N CYS A 23 -3.64 -0.25 -2.04
CA CYS A 23 -4.87 -0.20 -1.26
C CYS A 23 -5.13 -1.59 -0.70
N LEU A 24 -5.08 -1.74 0.61
CA LEU A 24 -5.27 -3.01 1.30
C LEU A 24 -6.29 -2.84 2.40
N SER A 25 -7.34 -3.67 2.36
CA SER A 25 -8.36 -3.70 3.40
C SER A 25 -8.30 -5.01 4.17
N ARG A 26 -8.27 -4.95 5.50
CA ARG A 26 -8.31 -6.11 6.38
C ARG A 26 -9.09 -5.77 7.63
N ALA A 27 -10.02 -6.66 8.00
CA ALA A 27 -10.77 -6.54 9.25
C ALA A 27 -11.39 -5.16 9.46
N GLY A 28 -11.93 -4.58 8.40
CA GLY A 28 -12.61 -3.27 8.47
C GLY A 28 -11.69 -2.07 8.40
N THR A 29 -10.37 -2.28 8.26
CA THR A 29 -9.39 -1.19 8.15
C THR A 29 -8.82 -1.15 6.75
N THR A 30 -8.71 0.03 6.15
CA THR A 30 -8.14 0.23 4.82
C THR A 30 -6.84 1.03 4.93
N PHE A 31 -5.78 0.50 4.31
CA PHE A 31 -4.49 1.17 4.21
C PHE A 31 -4.28 1.59 2.77
N THR A 32 -3.91 2.86 2.55
CA THR A 32 -3.68 3.39 1.20
C THR A 32 -2.38 4.18 1.17
N ARG A 33 -1.60 3.97 0.10
CA ARG A 33 -0.36 4.70 -0.13
C ARG A 33 -0.12 4.85 -1.63
N TYR A 34 0.31 6.04 -2.04
CA TYR A 34 0.69 6.32 -3.43
C TYR A 34 2.21 6.27 -3.58
N PHE A 35 2.67 5.63 -4.64
CA PHE A 35 4.10 5.50 -4.97
C PHE A 35 4.32 6.18 -6.31
N SER A 36 4.88 7.39 -6.28
CA SER A 36 5.11 8.21 -7.46
C SER A 36 6.32 7.72 -8.25
N ASP A 37 6.19 7.62 -9.58
CA ASP A 37 7.32 7.29 -10.44
C ASP A 37 8.43 8.32 -10.29
N LYS A 38 8.04 9.59 -10.15
CA LYS A 38 8.98 10.68 -9.98
C LYS A 38 9.77 10.55 -8.68
N GLN A 39 9.11 10.17 -7.60
CA GLN A 39 9.75 10.01 -6.29
C GLN A 39 10.73 8.84 -6.26
N TYR A 40 10.41 7.75 -6.93
CA TYR A 40 11.19 6.51 -6.89
C TYR A 40 12.11 6.34 -8.09
N GLY A 41 12.06 7.24 -9.07
CA GLY A 41 12.98 7.23 -10.19
C GLY A 41 12.54 6.39 -11.38
N GLY A 42 11.24 6.12 -11.53
CA GLY A 42 10.70 5.42 -12.67
C GLY A 42 9.59 4.43 -12.31
N PRO A 43 8.83 3.96 -13.31
CA PRO A 43 7.69 3.07 -13.06
C PRO A 43 8.08 1.71 -12.49
N ARG A 44 9.22 1.16 -12.87
CA ARG A 44 9.69 -0.12 -12.32
C ARG A 44 10.09 0.01 -10.85
N LYS A 45 10.79 1.11 -10.51
CA LYS A 45 11.22 1.34 -9.13
C LYS A 45 10.04 1.66 -8.23
N SER A 46 9.07 2.44 -8.70
CA SER A 46 7.85 2.72 -7.93
C SER A 46 7.03 1.45 -7.73
N LEU A 47 6.94 0.58 -8.73
CA LEU A 47 6.25 -0.70 -8.60
C LEU A 47 6.94 -1.60 -7.57
N ASN A 48 8.27 -1.69 -7.61
CA ASN A 48 9.03 -2.50 -6.65
C ASN A 48 8.79 -1.99 -5.22
N ALA A 49 8.80 -0.68 -5.02
CA ALA A 49 8.53 -0.08 -3.71
C ALA A 49 7.11 -0.43 -3.24
N ALA A 50 6.13 -0.34 -4.13
CA ALA A 50 4.74 -0.65 -3.81
C ALA A 50 4.56 -2.13 -3.50
N GLU A 51 5.19 -3.03 -4.25
CA GLU A 51 5.12 -4.47 -4.00
C GLU A 51 5.77 -4.85 -2.67
N ASN A 52 6.93 -4.26 -2.36
CA ASN A 52 7.59 -4.51 -1.08
C ASN A 52 6.74 -4.00 0.08
N ALA A 53 6.17 -2.82 -0.03
CA ALA A 53 5.29 -2.27 1.00
C ALA A 53 4.05 -3.14 1.17
N ARG A 54 3.46 -3.64 0.08
CA ARG A 54 2.32 -4.55 0.13
C ARG A 54 2.67 -5.82 0.89
N THR A 55 3.80 -6.44 0.55
CA THR A 55 4.24 -7.68 1.20
C THR A 55 4.44 -7.46 2.70
N ASP A 56 5.14 -6.41 3.07
CA ASP A 56 5.40 -6.09 4.47
C ASP A 56 4.09 -5.81 5.22
N LEU A 57 3.19 -5.07 4.60
CA LEU A 57 1.90 -4.74 5.22
C LEU A 57 1.03 -5.98 5.40
N ILE A 58 0.97 -6.85 4.39
CA ILE A 58 0.21 -8.10 4.48
C ILE A 58 0.75 -8.97 5.61
N GLN A 59 2.07 -9.12 5.71
CA GLN A 59 2.68 -9.87 6.80
C GLN A 59 2.32 -9.29 8.16
N LEU A 60 2.38 -7.96 8.28
CA LEU A 60 2.04 -7.29 9.53
C LEU A 60 0.59 -7.56 9.94
N VAL A 61 -0.37 -7.35 9.02
CA VAL A 61 -1.80 -7.46 9.37
C VAL A 61 -2.25 -8.91 9.53
N ASP A 62 -1.66 -9.84 8.75
CA ASP A 62 -2.05 -11.26 8.82
C ASP A 62 -1.44 -11.94 10.04
N ASN A 63 -0.29 -11.48 10.53
CA ASN A 63 0.36 -12.01 11.72
C ASN A 63 -0.08 -11.32 13.00
N SER A 64 -0.89 -10.28 12.90
CA SER A 64 -1.33 -9.53 14.08
C SER A 64 -2.57 -10.15 14.69
N ARG A 65 -2.65 -10.05 16.03
CA ARG A 65 -3.83 -10.52 16.77
C ARG A 65 -5.01 -9.59 16.50
N ARG A 66 -6.16 -10.18 16.23
CA ARG A 66 -7.41 -9.43 16.05
C ARG A 66 -8.13 -9.26 17.39
N VAL A 67 -8.75 -8.09 17.57
CA VAL A 67 -9.55 -7.77 18.75
C VAL A 67 -10.99 -7.60 18.26
N ASN A 68 -11.88 -8.49 18.70
CA ASN A 68 -13.28 -8.51 18.27
C ASN A 68 -13.43 -8.53 16.74
N GLY A 69 -12.56 -9.31 16.05
CA GLY A 69 -12.58 -9.43 14.60
C GLY A 69 -11.96 -8.25 13.86
N LYS A 70 -11.39 -7.29 14.57
CA LYS A 70 -10.78 -6.10 13.98
C LYS A 70 -9.30 -6.00 14.33
N LEU A 71 -8.56 -5.25 13.54
CA LEU A 71 -7.15 -4.97 13.84
C LEU A 71 -7.07 -4.10 15.09
N SER A 72 -6.09 -4.36 15.95
CA SER A 72 -5.85 -3.53 17.13
C SER A 72 -5.35 -2.15 16.70
N LYS A 73 -5.52 -1.14 17.56
CA LYS A 73 -5.01 0.21 17.30
C LYS A 73 -3.50 0.20 17.06
N THR A 74 -2.77 -0.63 17.79
CA THR A 74 -1.33 -0.78 17.63
C THR A 74 -0.98 -1.29 16.22
N THR A 75 -1.71 -2.28 15.72
CA THR A 75 -1.48 -2.82 14.37
C THR A 75 -1.79 -1.78 13.30
N VAL A 76 -2.90 -1.05 13.43
CA VAL A 76 -3.26 0.01 12.49
C VAL A 76 -2.18 1.08 12.47
N SER A 77 -1.71 1.48 13.63
CA SER A 77 -0.65 2.48 13.77
C SER A 77 0.65 2.02 13.13
N LYS A 78 1.03 0.75 13.34
CA LYS A 78 2.24 0.16 12.72
C LYS A 78 2.11 0.10 11.22
N GLY A 79 0.95 -0.29 10.69
CA GLY A 79 0.70 -0.35 9.26
C GLY A 79 0.79 1.02 8.60
N THR A 80 0.18 2.02 9.21
CA THR A 80 0.23 3.40 8.73
C THR A 80 1.67 3.91 8.72
N LYS A 81 2.42 3.66 9.79
CA LYS A 81 3.81 4.08 9.89
C LYS A 81 4.69 3.37 8.85
N LEU A 82 4.47 2.08 8.65
CA LEU A 82 5.18 1.29 7.64
C LEU A 82 5.01 1.91 6.24
N LEU A 83 3.79 2.24 5.87
CA LEU A 83 3.51 2.87 4.58
C LEU A 83 4.13 4.25 4.47
N LYS A 84 4.11 5.01 5.56
CA LYS A 84 4.67 6.36 5.59
C LYS A 84 6.18 6.37 5.38
N LEU A 85 6.87 5.30 5.83
CA LEU A 85 8.32 5.16 5.72
C LEU A 85 8.76 4.47 4.43
N SER A 86 7.83 3.96 3.65
CA SER A 86 8.13 3.26 2.39
C SER A 86 8.55 4.18 1.26
#